data_969ea530789d8b7c7ecc0b387c88c0ce
#
_entry.id   969ea530789d8b7c7ecc0b387c88c0ce
#
_cell.length_a   1.000
_cell.length_b   1.000
_cell.length_c   1.000
_cell.angle_alpha   90.00
_cell.angle_beta   90.00
_cell.angle_gamma   90.00
#
_symmetry.space_group_name_H-M   'P 1'
#
loop_
_entity.id
_entity.type
_entity.pdbx_description
1 polymer ?
#
loop_
_entity_poly.entity_id
_entity_poly.type
_entity_poly.pdbx_seq_one_letter_code
_entity_poly.pdbx_strand_id
1 'polypeptide(L)'
;KKIYEHLWQGVAGKIEKGETASQTAIRELKEETGLAPYRIFVADYVSSFYESNFDRMNMVPIFGIEVNNVDVVLSDEHCEFKWTTFEKAYDTLTWNGQKKGLKVVYEMLKSKDERIKWSKVSIK
;
A
#
# COMPACT_ATOMS: atom_id res chain seq x y z
N LYS A 1 -7.58 -1.58 -13.95
CA LYS A 1 -8.32 -0.52 -14.66
C LYS A 1 -7.68 -0.22 -15.98
N LYS A 2 -8.49 -0.06 -16.99
CA LYS A 2 -7.97 0.13 -18.34
C LYS A 2 -7.20 1.43 -18.54
N ILE A 3 -7.59 2.51 -17.88
CA ILE A 3 -6.90 3.80 -18.02
C ILE A 3 -5.52 3.81 -17.36
N TYR A 4 -5.25 2.85 -16.47
CA TYR A 4 -3.94 2.70 -15.81
C TYR A 4 -3.27 1.38 -16.18
N GLU A 5 -3.70 0.80 -17.28
CA GLU A 5 -3.10 -0.42 -17.81
C GLU A 5 -1.62 -0.21 -18.10
N HIS A 6 -0.80 -1.20 -17.78
CA HIS A 6 0.67 -1.16 -17.93
C HIS A 6 1.41 -0.25 -16.95
N LEU A 7 0.72 0.31 -15.95
CA LEU A 7 1.38 1.08 -14.90
C LEU A 7 1.58 0.22 -13.66
N TRP A 8 2.73 0.38 -13.03
CA TRP A 8 3.02 -0.28 -11.76
C TRP A 8 2.52 0.58 -10.60
N GLN A 9 1.89 -0.06 -9.64
CA GLN A 9 1.39 0.63 -8.45
C GLN A 9 1.36 -0.33 -7.26
N GLY A 10 1.35 0.24 -6.06
CA GLY A 10 1.21 -0.54 -4.84
C GLY A 10 -0.20 -1.09 -4.70
N VAL A 11 -0.37 -2.02 -3.76
CA VAL A 11 -1.70 -2.51 -3.40
C VAL A 11 -2.50 -1.35 -2.85
N ALA A 12 -3.69 -1.14 -3.38
CA ALA A 12 -4.54 -0.03 -3.00
C ALA A 12 -6.00 -0.36 -3.22
N GLY A 13 -6.88 0.34 -2.53
CA GLY A 13 -8.30 0.16 -2.72
C GLY A 13 -9.10 1.22 -1.98
N LYS A 14 -10.40 1.17 -2.19
CA LYS A 14 -11.33 2.12 -1.65
C LYS A 14 -11.90 1.63 -0.33
N ILE A 15 -11.95 2.51 0.67
CA ILE A 15 -12.54 2.20 1.96
C ILE A 15 -14.04 1.99 1.78
N GLU A 16 -14.52 0.82 2.19
CA GLU A 16 -15.94 0.50 2.13
C GLU A 16 -16.63 0.91 3.42
N LYS A 17 -17.95 1.06 3.34
CA LYS A 17 -18.76 1.45 4.49
C LYS A 17 -18.54 0.48 5.65
N GLY A 18 -18.24 1.03 6.81
CA GLY A 18 -18.01 0.23 8.01
C GLY A 18 -16.58 -0.26 8.19
N GLU A 19 -15.70 -0.01 7.22
CA GLU A 19 -14.30 -0.37 7.34
C GLU A 19 -13.46 0.77 7.89
N THR A 20 -12.42 0.43 8.65
CA THR A 20 -11.33 1.35 8.91
C THR A 20 -10.35 1.31 7.73
N ALA A 21 -9.47 2.28 7.62
CA ALA A 21 -8.46 2.30 6.56
C ALA A 21 -7.55 1.07 6.64
N SER A 22 -7.17 0.64 7.84
CA SER A 22 -6.34 -0.55 8.01
C SER A 22 -7.08 -1.83 7.60
N GLN A 23 -8.35 -1.93 7.89
CA GLN A 23 -9.17 -3.06 7.43
C GLN A 23 -9.25 -3.11 5.91
N THR A 24 -9.37 -1.94 5.28
CA THR A 24 -9.34 -1.84 3.82
C THR A 24 -8.01 -2.35 3.26
N ALA A 25 -6.90 -1.93 3.87
CA ALA A 25 -5.57 -2.36 3.42
C ALA A 25 -5.42 -3.87 3.49
N ILE A 26 -5.88 -4.50 4.57
CA ILE A 26 -5.83 -5.95 4.74
C ILE A 26 -6.72 -6.65 3.71
N ARG A 27 -7.93 -6.16 3.51
CA ARG A 27 -8.87 -6.73 2.54
C ARG A 27 -8.31 -6.65 1.12
N GLU A 28 -7.83 -5.48 0.73
CA GLU A 28 -7.29 -5.27 -0.61
C GLU A 28 -6.03 -6.11 -0.85
N LEU A 29 -5.18 -6.25 0.14
CA LEU A 29 -4.01 -7.12 0.04
C LEU A 29 -4.45 -8.56 -0.28
N LYS A 30 -5.44 -9.07 0.44
CA LYS A 30 -5.95 -10.41 0.23
C LYS A 30 -6.61 -10.56 -1.13
N GLU A 31 -7.45 -9.61 -1.53
CA GLU A 31 -8.15 -9.67 -2.80
C GLU A 31 -7.20 -9.58 -4.00
N GLU A 32 -6.18 -8.74 -3.90
CA GLU A 32 -5.28 -8.50 -5.02
C GLU A 32 -4.12 -9.50 -5.10
N THR A 33 -3.71 -10.09 -3.98
CA THR A 33 -2.51 -10.94 -3.94
C THR A 33 -2.72 -12.31 -3.28
N GLY A 34 -3.82 -12.50 -2.59
CA GLY A 34 -4.06 -13.71 -1.81
C GLY A 34 -3.28 -13.76 -0.49
N LEU A 35 -2.54 -12.71 -0.16
CA LEU A 35 -1.68 -12.70 1.03
C LEU A 35 -2.42 -12.16 2.25
N ALA A 36 -1.95 -12.58 3.43
CA ALA A 36 -2.42 -12.08 4.71
C ALA A 36 -1.27 -11.41 5.46
N PRO A 37 -1.54 -10.35 6.24
CA PRO A 37 -0.47 -9.68 6.94
C PRO A 37 0.00 -10.47 8.16
N TYR A 38 1.31 -10.50 8.36
CA TYR A 38 1.92 -10.96 9.59
C TYR A 38 2.01 -9.80 10.59
N ARG A 39 2.44 -8.64 10.11
CA ARG A 39 2.47 -7.39 10.87
C ARG A 39 2.07 -6.24 9.98
N ILE A 40 1.44 -5.22 10.57
CA ILE A 40 1.04 -4.01 9.86
C ILE A 40 1.26 -2.81 10.76
N PHE A 41 1.79 -1.73 10.18
CA PHE A 41 1.96 -0.47 10.89
C PHE A 41 1.60 0.71 9.98
N VAL A 42 1.25 1.83 10.59
CA VAL A 42 0.93 3.05 9.86
C VAL A 42 2.23 3.79 9.55
N ALA A 43 2.48 4.09 8.29
CA ALA A 43 3.61 4.91 7.91
C ALA A 43 3.38 6.37 8.32
N ASP A 44 4.44 7.05 8.66
CA ASP A 44 4.37 8.47 9.03
C ASP A 44 4.29 9.35 7.79
N TYR A 45 3.27 9.10 6.98
CA TYR A 45 3.03 9.84 5.75
C TYR A 45 1.61 9.58 5.24
N VAL A 46 0.95 10.66 4.80
CA VAL A 46 -0.34 10.56 4.13
C VAL A 46 -0.17 11.14 2.74
N SER A 47 -0.48 10.35 1.73
CA SER A 47 -0.50 10.84 0.35
C SER A 47 -1.80 11.58 0.10
N SER A 48 -1.73 12.73 -0.54
CA SER A 48 -2.94 13.48 -0.89
C SER A 48 -2.88 13.90 -2.34
N PHE A 49 -4.03 13.94 -3.00
CA PHE A 49 -4.12 14.39 -4.38
C PHE A 49 -5.50 14.96 -4.69
N TYR A 50 -5.52 15.87 -5.66
CA TYR A 50 -6.75 16.48 -6.14
C TYR A 50 -7.30 15.67 -7.32
N GLU A 51 -8.57 15.32 -7.24
CA GLU A 51 -9.27 14.58 -8.27
C GLU A 51 -10.24 15.51 -8.97
N SER A 52 -9.84 16.01 -10.14
CA SER A 52 -10.60 17.06 -10.85
C SER A 52 -11.98 16.60 -11.33
N ASN A 53 -12.12 15.32 -11.67
CA ASN A 53 -13.42 14.81 -12.16
C ASN A 53 -14.53 14.93 -11.12
N PHE A 54 -14.17 14.90 -9.84
CA PHE A 54 -15.13 14.97 -8.74
C PHE A 54 -14.91 16.20 -7.86
N ASP A 55 -13.97 17.06 -8.24
CA ASP A 55 -13.63 18.28 -7.50
C ASP A 55 -13.44 17.97 -6.01
N ARG A 56 -12.54 17.04 -5.72
CA ARG A 56 -12.30 16.63 -4.33
C ARG A 56 -10.84 16.33 -4.05
N MET A 57 -10.45 16.52 -2.81
CA MET A 57 -9.16 16.09 -2.31
C MET A 57 -9.27 14.68 -1.74
N ASN A 58 -8.34 13.83 -2.11
CA ASN A 58 -8.24 12.49 -1.55
C ASN A 58 -7.06 12.42 -0.59
N MET A 59 -7.27 11.81 0.56
CA MET A 59 -6.21 11.57 1.53
C MET A 59 -6.05 10.07 1.69
N VAL A 60 -4.84 9.58 1.46
CA VAL A 60 -4.55 8.15 1.41
C VAL A 60 -3.53 7.81 2.49
N PRO A 61 -3.94 7.14 3.57
CA PRO A 61 -2.98 6.65 4.56
C PRO A 61 -2.15 5.53 3.97
N ILE A 62 -0.91 5.43 4.41
CA ILE A 62 0.04 4.44 3.91
C ILE A 62 0.35 3.45 5.03
N PHE A 63 0.35 2.17 4.71
CA PHE A 63 0.65 1.12 5.67
C PHE A 63 1.86 0.32 5.21
N GLY A 64 2.74 0.00 6.15
CA GLY A 64 3.77 -1.01 5.93
C GLY A 64 3.23 -2.36 6.38
N ILE A 65 3.27 -3.34 5.49
CA ILE A 65 2.73 -4.67 5.76
C ILE A 65 3.80 -5.72 5.54
N GLU A 66 4.07 -6.49 6.59
CA GLU A 66 4.96 -7.64 6.51
C GLU A 66 4.12 -8.89 6.28
N VAL A 67 4.55 -9.73 5.34
CA VAL A 67 3.90 -11.01 5.04
C VAL A 67 4.89 -12.15 5.19
N ASN A 68 4.39 -13.32 5.57
CA ASN A 68 5.22 -14.53 5.72
C ASN A 68 5.27 -15.38 4.47
N ASN A 69 4.32 -15.17 3.55
CA ASN A 69 4.22 -15.97 2.34
C ASN A 69 4.47 -15.07 1.14
N VAL A 70 5.23 -15.57 0.17
CA VAL A 70 5.54 -14.84 -1.06
C VAL A 70 4.77 -15.36 -2.26
N ASP A 71 3.92 -16.36 -2.07
CA ASP A 71 3.12 -16.95 -3.15
C ASP A 71 1.90 -16.07 -3.42
N VAL A 72 1.95 -15.33 -4.50
CA VAL A 72 0.93 -14.36 -4.88
C VAL A 72 -0.06 -15.00 -5.87
N VAL A 73 -1.35 -14.82 -5.60
CA VAL A 73 -2.43 -15.18 -6.53
C VAL A 73 -3.12 -13.88 -6.93
N LEU A 74 -2.85 -13.44 -8.16
CA LEU A 74 -3.39 -12.16 -8.64
C LEU A 74 -4.89 -12.24 -8.90
N SER A 75 -5.57 -11.14 -8.64
CA SER A 75 -6.97 -10.97 -9.05
C SER A 75 -7.04 -10.73 -10.56
N ASP A 76 -8.25 -10.82 -11.10
CA ASP A 76 -8.50 -10.61 -12.54
C ASP A 76 -8.13 -9.21 -13.01
N GLU A 77 -8.03 -8.26 -12.09
CA GLU A 77 -7.72 -6.86 -12.41
C GLU A 77 -6.23 -6.61 -12.64
N HIS A 78 -5.37 -7.58 -12.32
CA HIS A 78 -3.93 -7.41 -12.38
C HIS A 78 -3.29 -8.46 -13.28
N CYS A 79 -2.30 -8.05 -14.06
CA CYS A 79 -1.58 -8.91 -14.99
C CYS A 79 -0.30 -9.49 -14.40
N GLU A 80 0.38 -8.72 -13.55
CA GLU A 80 1.69 -9.07 -13.04
C GLU A 80 1.91 -8.56 -11.63
N PHE A 81 2.78 -9.24 -10.90
CA PHE A 81 3.30 -8.77 -9.63
C PHE A 81 4.82 -8.88 -9.63
N LYS A 82 5.46 -8.21 -8.66
CA LYS A 82 6.91 -8.22 -8.59
C LYS A 82 7.39 -8.07 -7.15
N TRP A 83 8.18 -9.04 -6.70
CA TRP A 83 8.98 -8.90 -5.48
C TRP A 83 10.31 -8.29 -5.88
N THR A 84 10.71 -7.21 -5.22
CA THR A 84 11.89 -6.46 -5.65
C THR A 84 12.49 -5.69 -4.49
N THR A 85 13.66 -5.11 -4.71
CA THR A 85 14.31 -4.23 -3.74
C THR A 85 13.58 -2.89 -3.68
N PHE A 86 13.84 -2.13 -2.61
CA PHE A 86 13.30 -0.78 -2.47
C PHE A 86 13.66 0.09 -3.67
N GLU A 87 14.94 0.08 -4.06
CA GLU A 87 15.43 0.93 -5.15
C GLU A 87 14.71 0.67 -6.46
N LYS A 88 14.52 -0.60 -6.80
CA LYS A 88 13.82 -0.97 -8.02
C LYS A 88 12.34 -0.65 -7.94
N ALA A 89 11.72 -0.89 -6.78
CA ALA A 89 10.32 -0.56 -6.59
C ALA A 89 10.10 0.95 -6.70
N TYR A 90 10.96 1.75 -6.08
CA TYR A 90 10.87 3.20 -6.14
C TYR A 90 10.93 3.71 -7.58
N ASP A 91 11.86 3.18 -8.37
CA ASP A 91 12.00 3.59 -9.77
C ASP A 91 10.84 3.14 -10.64
N THR A 92 10.20 2.03 -10.26
CA THR A 92 9.12 1.43 -11.06
C THR A 92 7.77 2.11 -10.84
N LEU A 93 7.52 2.61 -9.62
CA LEU A 93 6.25 3.25 -9.30
C LEU A 93 6.07 4.53 -10.12
N THR A 94 4.83 4.77 -10.54
CA THR A 94 4.51 5.90 -11.41
C THR A 94 4.24 7.18 -10.62
N TRP A 95 3.51 7.07 -9.52
CA TRP A 95 2.98 8.23 -8.81
C TRP A 95 3.89 8.68 -7.67
N ASN A 96 4.13 9.98 -7.60
CA ASN A 96 4.99 10.54 -6.56
C ASN A 96 4.49 10.23 -5.13
N GLY A 97 3.19 10.24 -4.91
CA GLY A 97 2.63 9.90 -3.60
C GLY A 97 2.96 8.48 -3.18
N GLN A 98 2.91 7.54 -4.12
CA GLN A 98 3.29 6.15 -3.87
C GLN A 98 4.80 6.02 -3.62
N LYS A 99 5.61 6.73 -4.39
CA LYS A 99 7.07 6.73 -4.21
C LYS A 99 7.44 7.26 -2.82
N LYS A 100 6.84 8.35 -2.40
CA LYS A 100 7.09 8.94 -1.08
C LYS A 100 6.64 8.03 0.04
N GLY A 101 5.47 7.41 -0.12
CA GLY A 101 4.96 6.45 0.87
C GLY A 101 5.89 5.26 1.03
N LEU A 102 6.35 4.69 -0.07
CA LEU A 102 7.31 3.59 -0.06
C LEU A 102 8.60 3.99 0.64
N LYS A 103 9.10 5.19 0.35
CA LYS A 103 10.33 5.69 0.96
C LYS A 103 10.21 5.81 2.48
N VAL A 104 9.08 6.34 2.96
CA VAL A 104 8.84 6.49 4.40
C VAL A 104 8.78 5.12 5.07
N VAL A 105 8.05 4.17 4.49
CA VAL A 105 7.99 2.79 5.02
C VAL A 105 9.39 2.19 5.10
N TYR A 106 10.16 2.31 4.04
CA TYR A 106 11.52 1.75 3.98
C TYR A 106 12.43 2.38 5.04
N GLU A 107 12.38 3.71 5.18
CA GLU A 107 13.19 4.40 6.17
C GLU A 107 12.82 4.01 7.60
N MET A 108 11.54 3.86 7.88
CA MET A 108 11.08 3.40 9.20
C MET A 108 11.61 2.00 9.51
N LEU A 109 11.58 1.10 8.55
CA LEU A 109 12.09 -0.26 8.73
C LEU A 109 13.61 -0.30 8.88
N LYS A 110 14.31 0.45 8.05
CA LYS A 110 15.77 0.43 7.99
C LYS A 110 16.40 1.00 9.26
N SER A 111 15.84 2.06 9.81
CA SER A 111 16.38 2.73 10.99
C SER A 111 15.94 2.09 12.30
N LYS A 112 15.15 1.02 12.25
CA LYS A 112 14.52 0.41 13.44
C LYS A 112 13.78 1.46 14.25
N ASP A 113 13.01 2.26 13.56
CA ASP A 113 12.33 3.44 14.05
C ASP A 113 11.33 3.08 15.15
N GLU A 114 11.38 3.77 16.28
CA GLU A 114 10.45 3.55 17.37
C GLU A 114 9.00 3.88 16.99
N ARG A 115 8.81 4.73 15.99
CA ARG A 115 7.48 5.03 15.47
C ARG A 115 6.72 3.76 15.06
N ILE A 116 7.42 2.73 14.62
CA ILE A 116 6.78 1.45 14.28
C ILE A 116 6.08 0.85 15.49
N LYS A 117 6.67 0.94 16.67
CA LYS A 117 6.05 0.40 17.90
C LYS A 117 4.74 1.09 18.21
N TRP A 118 4.69 2.41 18.00
CA TRP A 118 3.52 3.22 18.34
C TRP A 118 2.46 3.21 17.24
N SER A 119 2.83 2.80 16.05
CA SER A 119 1.93 2.81 14.90
C SER A 119 1.48 1.41 14.46
N LYS A 120 1.76 0.39 15.24
CA LYS A 120 1.25 -0.96 14.97
C LYS A 120 -0.26 -0.98 14.99
N VAL A 121 -0.82 -1.74 14.06
CA VAL A 121 -2.26 -1.91 13.94
C VAL A 121 -2.63 -3.33 14.31
N SER A 122 -3.73 -3.48 15.06
CA SER A 122 -4.29 -4.79 15.37
C SER A 122 -4.84 -5.42 14.10
N ILE A 123 -4.50 -6.70 13.88
CA ILE A 123 -4.94 -7.44 12.70
C ILE A 123 -6.34 -8.02 12.91
N LYS A 124 -6.79 -8.11 14.12
CA LYS A 124 -8.09 -8.70 14.47
C LYS A 124 -9.29 -7.85 14.04
#